data_b5131d968b50bfa3681879ce1f6e4df5
#
_entry.id   b5131d968b50bfa3681879ce1f6e4df5
#
_cell.length_a   1.000
_cell.length_b   1.000
_cell.length_c   1.000
_cell.angle_alpha   90.00
_cell.angle_beta   90.00
_cell.angle_gamma   90.00
#
_symmetry.space_group_name_H-M   'P 1'
#
loop_
_entity.id
_entity.type
_entity.pdbx_description
1 polymer ?
#
loop_
_entity_poly.entity_id
_entity_poly.type
_entity_poly.pdbx_seq_one_letter_code
_entity_poly.pdbx_strand_id
1 'polypeptide(L)'
;MSNETKQQIVEETLALIDETQDIREVKLIKIARRVGIAHTSIYNYFASLEDLYLKCIEVAIIKGAAYVRQELETNKADYLYTFFAAQLDFALEHPGWYKFIWIENVADKTTEVYQNNIQQPRDEFIEFMFLNQANQISKEDKYWIVDLVHGYFHGDLVKLISGRMHIEDQEQAKDYILENTLQLYEILMQKVIK
;
A
#
# COMPACT_ATOMS: atom_id res chain seq x y z
N MET A 1 24.62 15.82 10.89
CA MET A 1 23.51 14.97 11.34
C MET A 1 23.59 13.67 10.57
N SER A 2 23.56 12.52 11.25
CA SER A 2 23.75 11.21 10.61
C SER A 2 22.50 10.82 9.80
N ASN A 3 22.68 10.37 8.57
CA ASN A 3 21.62 9.82 7.74
C ASN A 3 21.02 8.53 8.39
N GLU A 4 21.86 7.82 9.11
CA GLU A 4 21.50 6.62 9.87
C GLU A 4 20.45 6.91 10.97
N THR A 5 20.61 8.01 11.74
CA THR A 5 19.60 8.40 12.75
C THR A 5 18.28 8.80 12.11
N LYS A 6 18.32 9.49 10.96
CA LYS A 6 17.09 9.85 10.22
C LYS A 6 16.34 8.60 9.77
N GLN A 7 17.05 7.62 9.24
CA GLN A 7 16.48 6.34 8.83
C GLN A 7 15.92 5.57 10.02
N GLN A 8 16.64 5.50 11.13
CA GLN A 8 16.18 4.84 12.36
C GLN A 8 14.90 5.47 12.91
N ILE A 9 14.76 6.81 12.88
CA ILE A 9 13.50 7.48 13.28
C ILE A 9 12.33 6.99 12.42
N VAL A 10 12.50 6.87 11.10
CA VAL A 10 11.46 6.38 10.18
C VAL A 10 11.11 4.92 10.48
N GLU A 11 12.11 4.07 10.63
CA GLU A 11 11.93 2.63 10.91
C GLU A 11 11.18 2.40 12.23
N GLU A 12 11.58 3.09 13.30
CA GLU A 12 10.90 2.98 14.60
C GLU A 12 9.49 3.59 14.58
N THR A 13 9.26 4.61 13.75
CA THR A 13 7.91 5.15 13.54
C THR A 13 7.03 4.13 12.84
N LEU A 14 7.51 3.52 11.76
CA LEU A 14 6.78 2.47 11.04
C LEU A 14 6.53 1.24 11.92
N ALA A 15 7.49 0.82 12.73
CA ALA A 15 7.31 -0.27 13.68
C ALA A 15 6.20 0.05 14.71
N LEU A 16 6.17 1.29 15.25
CA LEU A 16 5.11 1.73 16.16
C LEU A 16 3.74 1.78 15.49
N ILE A 17 3.65 2.23 14.24
CA ILE A 17 2.41 2.26 13.46
C ILE A 17 1.86 0.84 13.30
N ASP A 18 2.72 -0.11 13.00
CA ASP A 18 2.31 -1.50 12.77
C ASP A 18 1.89 -2.20 14.08
N GLU A 19 2.65 -2.00 15.15
CA GLU A 19 2.33 -2.57 16.46
C GLU A 19 1.03 -2.02 17.06
N THR A 20 0.81 -0.71 16.95
CA THR A 20 -0.37 -0.08 17.56
C THR A 20 -1.60 -0.15 16.67
N GLN A 21 -1.41 -0.21 15.35
CA GLN A 21 -2.48 -0.12 14.33
C GLN A 21 -3.39 1.11 14.50
N ASP A 22 -2.93 2.11 15.26
CA ASP A 22 -3.63 3.37 15.54
C ASP A 22 -2.63 4.52 15.54
N ILE A 23 -2.70 5.39 14.54
CA ILE A 23 -1.80 6.52 14.39
C ILE A 23 -1.86 7.49 15.59
N ARG A 24 -2.98 7.54 16.31
CA ARG A 24 -3.16 8.37 17.50
C ARG A 24 -2.29 7.93 18.67
N GLU A 25 -1.85 6.66 18.68
CA GLU A 25 -0.95 6.09 19.66
C GLU A 25 0.53 6.34 19.32
N VAL A 26 0.84 6.77 18.10
CA VAL A 26 2.20 7.05 17.65
C VAL A 26 2.62 8.45 18.11
N LYS A 27 3.28 8.51 19.27
CA LYS A 27 3.72 9.76 19.91
C LYS A 27 5.22 9.99 19.69
N LEU A 28 5.64 11.22 19.40
CA LEU A 28 7.06 11.59 19.25
C LEU A 28 7.93 11.12 20.42
N ILE A 29 7.39 11.15 21.64
CA ILE A 29 8.12 10.68 22.83
C ILE A 29 8.37 9.17 22.81
N LYS A 30 7.43 8.38 22.25
CA LYS A 30 7.61 6.92 22.09
C LYS A 30 8.68 6.64 21.03
N ILE A 31 8.62 7.34 19.90
CA ILE A 31 9.61 7.24 18.80
C ILE A 31 11.00 7.58 19.33
N ALA A 32 11.16 8.75 19.95
CA ALA A 32 12.44 9.23 20.47
C ALA A 32 13.06 8.26 21.50
N ARG A 33 12.23 7.66 22.37
CA ARG A 33 12.68 6.65 23.34
C ARG A 33 13.25 5.42 22.65
N ARG A 34 12.64 4.94 21.56
CA ARG A 34 13.12 3.78 20.79
C ARG A 34 14.44 4.07 20.09
N VAL A 35 14.58 5.26 19.54
CA VAL A 35 15.80 5.71 18.87
C VAL A 35 16.91 6.07 19.86
N GLY A 36 16.59 6.29 21.15
CA GLY A 36 17.57 6.68 22.16
C GLY A 36 17.97 8.15 22.10
N ILE A 37 17.09 9.05 21.63
CA ILE A 37 17.32 10.49 21.51
C ILE A 37 16.29 11.31 22.31
N ALA A 38 16.59 12.59 22.54
CA ALA A 38 15.59 13.49 23.09
C ALA A 38 14.46 13.73 22.06
N HIS A 39 13.20 13.81 22.51
CA HIS A 39 12.06 13.98 21.57
C HIS A 39 12.16 15.26 20.75
N THR A 40 12.74 16.32 21.29
CA THR A 40 13.01 17.57 20.55
C THR A 40 14.05 17.40 19.46
N SER A 41 14.92 16.40 19.56
CA SER A 41 15.95 16.13 18.55
C SER A 41 15.37 15.59 17.24
N ILE A 42 14.14 15.06 17.24
CA ILE A 42 13.45 14.63 16.02
C ILE A 42 13.30 15.81 15.05
N TYR A 43 13.02 17.00 15.56
CA TYR A 43 12.90 18.23 14.75
C TYR A 43 14.20 18.70 14.09
N ASN A 44 15.36 18.12 14.45
CA ASN A 44 16.61 18.32 13.70
C ASN A 44 16.65 17.53 12.39
N TYR A 45 15.78 16.53 12.22
CA TYR A 45 15.72 15.64 11.07
C TYR A 45 14.46 15.83 10.21
N PHE A 46 13.36 16.27 10.84
CA PHE A 46 12.04 16.46 10.20
C PHE A 46 11.47 17.80 10.63
N ALA A 47 11.00 18.60 9.67
CA ALA A 47 10.46 19.92 9.92
C ALA A 47 9.18 19.89 10.77
N SER A 48 8.41 18.80 10.65
CA SER A 48 7.17 18.58 11.38
C SER A 48 6.91 17.07 11.55
N LEU A 49 5.88 16.72 12.33
CA LEU A 49 5.37 15.35 12.41
C LEU A 49 4.81 14.88 11.05
N GLU A 50 4.18 15.79 10.32
CA GLU A 50 3.68 15.52 8.98
C GLU A 50 4.82 15.17 8.00
N ASP A 51 5.94 15.89 8.03
CA ASP A 51 7.14 15.61 7.25
C ASP A 51 7.70 14.20 7.56
N LEU A 52 7.73 13.82 8.84
CA LEU A 52 8.07 12.45 9.25
C LEU A 52 7.07 11.43 8.68
N TYR A 53 5.77 11.70 8.75
CA TYR A 53 4.75 10.80 8.26
C TYR A 53 4.79 10.64 6.73
N LEU A 54 5.01 11.72 5.99
CA LEU A 54 5.22 11.66 4.54
C LEU A 54 6.41 10.75 4.19
N LYS A 55 7.50 10.85 4.95
CA LYS A 55 8.67 9.96 4.74
C LYS A 55 8.36 8.52 5.12
N CYS A 56 7.55 8.28 6.15
CA CYS A 56 7.08 6.94 6.50
C CYS A 56 6.20 6.33 5.40
N ILE A 57 5.26 7.10 4.83
CA ILE A 57 4.43 6.67 3.69
C ILE A 57 5.30 6.27 2.50
N GLU A 58 6.25 7.12 2.12
CA GLU A 58 7.19 6.83 1.03
C GLU A 58 7.93 5.50 1.26
N VAL A 59 8.49 5.30 2.44
CA VAL A 59 9.26 4.10 2.76
C VAL A 59 8.37 2.85 2.79
N ALA A 60 7.15 2.95 3.34
CA ALA A 60 6.21 1.83 3.39
C ALA A 60 5.75 1.41 1.98
N ILE A 61 5.45 2.38 1.09
CA ILE A 61 5.10 2.12 -0.31
C ILE A 61 6.27 1.45 -1.05
N ILE A 62 7.50 1.96 -0.89
CA ILE A 62 8.70 1.37 -1.51
C ILE A 62 8.90 -0.07 -1.06
N LYS A 63 8.72 -0.37 0.24
CA LYS A 63 8.83 -1.74 0.77
C LYS A 63 7.74 -2.64 0.22
N GLY A 64 6.50 -2.18 0.17
CA GLY A 64 5.39 -2.94 -0.43
C GLY A 64 5.61 -3.23 -1.92
N ALA A 65 6.05 -2.23 -2.69
CA ALA A 65 6.37 -2.41 -4.11
C ALA A 65 7.55 -3.37 -4.33
N ALA A 66 8.56 -3.34 -3.45
CA ALA A 66 9.67 -4.28 -3.50
C ALA A 66 9.23 -5.72 -3.20
N TYR A 67 8.35 -5.90 -2.21
CA TYR A 67 7.76 -7.20 -1.88
C TYR A 67 6.97 -7.76 -3.07
N VAL A 68 6.05 -7.00 -3.64
CA VAL A 68 5.27 -7.41 -4.82
C VAL A 68 6.18 -7.77 -6.00
N ARG A 69 7.22 -6.98 -6.26
CA ARG A 69 8.18 -7.26 -7.34
C ARG A 69 8.92 -8.58 -7.12
N GLN A 70 9.36 -8.85 -5.89
CA GLN A 70 10.03 -10.12 -5.54
C GLN A 70 9.11 -11.32 -5.79
N GLU A 71 7.84 -11.22 -5.40
CA GLU A 71 6.86 -12.29 -5.64
C GLU A 71 6.61 -12.52 -7.13
N LEU A 72 6.50 -11.46 -7.92
CA LEU A 72 6.35 -11.54 -9.38
C LEU A 72 7.57 -12.14 -10.09
N GLU A 73 8.78 -11.93 -9.57
CA GLU A 73 10.00 -12.55 -10.09
C GLU A 73 10.03 -14.06 -9.82
N THR A 74 9.47 -14.48 -8.69
CA THR A 74 9.43 -15.87 -8.23
C THR A 74 8.30 -16.67 -8.89
N ASN A 75 7.10 -16.07 -9.02
CA ASN A 75 5.88 -16.70 -9.50
C ASN A 75 5.43 -16.09 -10.83
N LYS A 76 5.94 -16.62 -11.95
CA LYS A 76 5.70 -16.07 -13.30
C LYS A 76 4.47 -16.65 -14.01
N ALA A 77 3.80 -17.65 -13.45
CA ALA A 77 2.75 -18.39 -14.14
C ALA A 77 1.45 -17.58 -14.29
N ASP A 78 1.06 -16.84 -13.26
CA ASP A 78 -0.11 -15.98 -13.26
C ASP A 78 0.25 -14.64 -12.61
N TYR A 79 0.64 -13.69 -13.45
CA TYR A 79 1.09 -12.38 -12.98
C TYR A 79 0.02 -11.60 -12.25
N LEU A 80 -1.22 -11.66 -12.72
CA LEU A 80 -2.29 -10.85 -12.15
C LEU A 80 -2.70 -11.39 -10.78
N TYR A 81 -2.85 -12.71 -10.68
CA TYR A 81 -3.07 -13.37 -9.39
C TYR A 81 -1.95 -13.06 -8.41
N THR A 82 -0.69 -13.28 -8.82
CA THR A 82 0.49 -13.06 -7.98
C THR A 82 0.58 -11.61 -7.51
N PHE A 83 0.24 -10.65 -8.37
CA PHE A 83 0.24 -9.23 -8.01
C PHE A 83 -0.76 -8.91 -6.89
N PHE A 84 -2.02 -9.35 -7.02
CA PHE A 84 -3.03 -9.10 -6.00
C PHE A 84 -2.78 -9.92 -4.72
N ALA A 85 -2.33 -11.17 -4.85
CA ALA A 85 -1.96 -12.01 -3.72
C ALA A 85 -0.83 -11.38 -2.90
N ALA A 86 0.24 -10.92 -3.55
CA ALA A 86 1.35 -10.27 -2.88
C ALA A 86 0.95 -8.97 -2.17
N GLN A 87 0.10 -8.14 -2.77
CA GLN A 87 -0.42 -6.94 -2.10
C GLN A 87 -1.26 -7.29 -0.86
N LEU A 88 -2.10 -8.32 -0.99
CA LEU A 88 -2.95 -8.79 0.10
C LEU A 88 -2.11 -9.34 1.25
N ASP A 89 -1.11 -10.18 0.95
CA ASP A 89 -0.22 -10.75 1.96
C ASP A 89 0.59 -9.67 2.68
N PHE A 90 1.17 -8.72 1.93
CA PHE A 90 1.88 -7.58 2.52
C PHE A 90 0.98 -6.71 3.42
N ALA A 91 -0.26 -6.47 3.01
CA ALA A 91 -1.20 -5.69 3.80
C ALA A 91 -1.67 -6.42 5.07
N LEU A 92 -1.74 -7.76 5.04
CA LEU A 92 -2.06 -8.58 6.22
C LEU A 92 -0.85 -8.73 7.16
N GLU A 93 0.36 -8.74 6.63
CA GLU A 93 1.59 -8.72 7.42
C GLU A 93 1.79 -7.35 8.09
N HIS A 94 1.38 -6.26 7.42
CA HIS A 94 1.53 -4.88 7.88
C HIS A 94 0.21 -4.11 7.92
N PRO A 95 -0.80 -4.56 8.70
CA PRO A 95 -2.12 -3.93 8.70
C PRO A 95 -2.11 -2.49 9.21
N GLY A 96 -1.17 -2.13 10.09
CA GLY A 96 -0.95 -0.77 10.55
C GLY A 96 -0.47 0.14 9.42
N TRP A 97 0.47 -0.31 8.60
CA TRP A 97 0.95 0.46 7.43
C TRP A 97 -0.13 0.64 6.39
N TYR A 98 -0.92 -0.41 6.13
CA TYR A 98 -2.03 -0.32 5.17
C TYR A 98 -3.04 0.75 5.59
N LYS A 99 -3.48 0.75 6.87
CA LYS A 99 -4.38 1.76 7.41
C LYS A 99 -3.76 3.16 7.32
N PHE A 100 -2.49 3.29 7.68
CA PHE A 100 -1.76 4.55 7.69
C PHE A 100 -1.64 5.18 6.29
N ILE A 101 -1.38 4.38 5.25
CA ILE A 101 -1.23 4.85 3.88
C ILE A 101 -2.59 5.21 3.25
N TRP A 102 -3.59 4.35 3.42
CA TRP A 102 -4.80 4.39 2.61
C TRP A 102 -6.03 4.94 3.31
N ILE A 103 -6.09 4.86 4.64
CA ILE A 103 -7.28 5.19 5.42
C ILE A 103 -7.08 6.47 6.24
N GLU A 104 -5.90 6.62 6.88
CA GLU A 104 -5.65 7.75 7.75
C GLU A 104 -5.37 9.04 6.98
N ASN A 105 -5.80 10.18 7.54
CA ASN A 105 -5.53 11.49 6.97
C ASN A 105 -4.39 12.17 7.76
N VAL A 106 -3.17 11.75 7.50
CA VAL A 106 -1.99 12.14 8.30
C VAL A 106 -1.10 13.19 7.64
N ALA A 107 -1.33 13.49 6.36
CA ALA A 107 -0.53 14.44 5.59
C ALA A 107 -1.35 15.07 4.47
N ASP A 108 -0.90 16.23 4.00
CA ASP A 108 -1.49 16.88 2.83
C ASP A 108 -1.24 16.06 1.56
N LYS A 109 -2.34 15.53 1.01
CA LYS A 109 -2.34 14.70 -0.21
C LYS A 109 -2.00 15.47 -1.49
N THR A 110 -1.90 16.81 -1.41
CA THR A 110 -1.50 17.66 -2.54
C THR A 110 0.02 17.79 -2.66
N THR A 111 0.80 17.29 -1.69
CA THR A 111 2.25 17.35 -1.75
C THR A 111 2.79 16.57 -2.94
N GLU A 112 3.85 17.08 -3.58
CA GLU A 112 4.54 16.43 -4.70
C GLU A 112 5.03 15.02 -4.30
N VAL A 113 5.52 14.87 -3.07
CA VAL A 113 5.97 13.57 -2.52
C VAL A 113 4.83 12.57 -2.49
N TYR A 114 3.65 12.97 -2.01
CA TYR A 114 2.47 12.09 -1.95
C TYR A 114 2.01 11.71 -3.37
N GLN A 115 1.92 12.67 -4.27
CA GLN A 115 1.51 12.44 -5.66
C GLN A 115 2.46 11.49 -6.40
N ASN A 116 3.77 11.70 -6.29
CA ASN A 116 4.76 10.85 -6.95
C ASN A 116 4.74 9.41 -6.41
N ASN A 117 4.53 9.22 -5.11
CA ASN A 117 4.51 7.89 -4.51
C ASN A 117 3.19 7.12 -4.73
N ILE A 118 2.12 7.79 -5.09
CA ILE A 118 0.80 7.15 -5.31
C ILE A 118 0.43 7.12 -6.80
N GLN A 119 0.65 8.20 -7.54
CA GLN A 119 0.23 8.29 -8.95
C GLN A 119 1.17 7.54 -9.89
N GLN A 120 2.48 7.68 -9.70
CA GLN A 120 3.45 6.99 -10.56
C GLN A 120 3.36 5.46 -10.46
N PRO A 121 3.27 4.84 -9.27
CA PRO A 121 3.03 3.40 -9.16
C PRO A 121 1.72 2.95 -9.80
N ARG A 122 0.68 3.81 -9.81
CA ARG A 122 -0.58 3.51 -10.48
C ARG A 122 -0.41 3.38 -11.99
N ASP A 123 0.31 4.30 -12.61
CA ASP A 123 0.54 4.25 -14.07
C ASP A 123 1.39 3.04 -14.46
N GLU A 124 2.42 2.72 -13.69
CA GLU A 124 3.23 1.50 -13.87
C GLU A 124 2.37 0.23 -13.71
N PHE A 125 1.45 0.23 -12.76
CA PHE A 125 0.51 -0.88 -12.55
C PHE A 125 -0.46 -1.03 -13.73
N ILE A 126 -0.98 0.07 -14.28
CA ILE A 126 -1.84 0.04 -15.47
C ILE A 126 -1.09 -0.57 -16.65
N GLU A 127 0.13 -0.12 -16.91
CA GLU A 127 0.97 -0.69 -17.98
C GLU A 127 1.22 -2.19 -17.77
N PHE A 128 1.46 -2.60 -16.54
CA PHE A 128 1.66 -3.99 -16.17
C PHE A 128 0.40 -4.85 -16.40
N MET A 129 -0.77 -4.41 -15.94
CA MET A 129 -2.02 -5.16 -16.10
C MET A 129 -2.38 -5.43 -17.57
N PHE A 130 -1.99 -4.56 -18.47
CA PHE A 130 -2.37 -4.63 -19.91
C PHE A 130 -1.21 -4.92 -20.85
N LEU A 131 -0.07 -5.44 -20.34
CA LEU A 131 1.14 -5.72 -21.14
C LEU A 131 0.85 -6.50 -22.43
N ASN A 132 -0.02 -7.51 -22.36
CA ASN A 132 -0.35 -8.36 -23.50
C ASN A 132 -1.47 -7.83 -24.39
N GLN A 133 -2.11 -6.72 -24.02
CA GLN A 133 -3.32 -6.17 -24.66
C GLN A 133 -3.22 -4.67 -24.93
N ALA A 134 -2.01 -4.12 -24.83
CA ALA A 134 -1.72 -2.69 -24.84
C ALA A 134 -2.37 -1.93 -26.02
N ASN A 135 -2.47 -2.56 -27.21
CA ASN A 135 -2.99 -1.97 -28.44
C ASN A 135 -4.48 -2.25 -28.70
N GLN A 136 -5.14 -3.05 -27.86
CA GLN A 136 -6.54 -3.48 -28.06
C GLN A 136 -7.53 -2.71 -27.21
N ILE A 137 -7.06 -1.99 -26.19
CA ILE A 137 -7.89 -1.31 -25.19
C ILE A 137 -7.51 0.17 -25.16
N SER A 138 -8.51 1.04 -25.15
CA SER A 138 -8.29 2.48 -25.03
C SER A 138 -7.66 2.83 -23.67
N LYS A 139 -6.96 3.98 -23.61
CA LYS A 139 -6.37 4.46 -22.36
C LYS A 139 -7.46 4.68 -21.30
N GLU A 140 -8.58 5.22 -21.69
CA GLU A 140 -9.75 5.49 -20.85
C GLU A 140 -10.32 4.20 -20.25
N ASP A 141 -10.46 3.14 -21.08
CA ASP A 141 -10.95 1.84 -20.61
C ASP A 141 -9.97 1.17 -19.63
N LYS A 142 -8.66 1.28 -19.88
CA LYS A 142 -7.64 0.77 -18.94
C LYS A 142 -7.78 1.42 -17.57
N TYR A 143 -7.85 2.75 -17.51
CA TYR A 143 -8.03 3.48 -16.25
C TYR A 143 -9.35 3.10 -15.57
N TRP A 144 -10.44 3.01 -16.34
CA TRP A 144 -11.75 2.63 -15.82
C TRP A 144 -11.75 1.22 -15.22
N ILE A 145 -11.14 0.22 -15.89
CA ILE A 145 -11.03 -1.15 -15.38
C ILE A 145 -10.21 -1.17 -14.09
N VAL A 146 -9.04 -0.50 -14.07
CA VAL A 146 -8.18 -0.45 -12.90
C VAL A 146 -8.89 0.20 -11.71
N ASP A 147 -9.59 1.31 -11.92
CA ASP A 147 -10.32 1.98 -10.84
C ASP A 147 -11.40 1.08 -10.21
N LEU A 148 -12.11 0.29 -11.03
CA LEU A 148 -13.13 -0.62 -10.52
C LEU A 148 -12.51 -1.82 -9.80
N VAL A 149 -11.52 -2.47 -10.42
CA VAL A 149 -10.87 -3.68 -9.86
C VAL A 149 -10.13 -3.34 -8.57
N HIS A 150 -9.35 -2.27 -8.59
CA HIS A 150 -8.60 -1.83 -7.42
C HIS A 150 -9.52 -1.32 -6.30
N GLY A 151 -10.59 -0.60 -6.67
CA GLY A 151 -11.59 -0.17 -5.70
C GLY A 151 -12.32 -1.33 -5.02
N TYR A 152 -12.66 -2.38 -5.76
CA TYR A 152 -13.22 -3.62 -5.20
C TYR A 152 -12.22 -4.29 -4.26
N PHE A 153 -10.99 -4.55 -4.73
CA PHE A 153 -9.92 -5.18 -3.97
C PHE A 153 -9.64 -4.45 -2.65
N HIS A 154 -9.44 -3.14 -2.70
CA HIS A 154 -9.22 -2.33 -1.49
C HIS A 154 -10.42 -2.34 -0.55
N GLY A 155 -11.64 -2.31 -1.08
CA GLY A 155 -12.86 -2.36 -0.27
C GLY A 155 -12.96 -3.63 0.57
N ASP A 156 -12.69 -4.77 -0.02
CA ASP A 156 -12.73 -6.06 0.69
C ASP A 156 -11.51 -6.26 1.60
N LEU A 157 -10.32 -5.78 1.19
CA LEU A 157 -9.13 -5.79 2.04
C LEU A 157 -9.32 -4.93 3.31
N VAL A 158 -9.96 -3.76 3.20
CA VAL A 158 -10.34 -2.94 4.38
C VAL A 158 -11.29 -3.71 5.30
N LYS A 159 -12.28 -4.42 4.76
CA LYS A 159 -13.19 -5.25 5.58
C LYS A 159 -12.42 -6.35 6.30
N LEU A 160 -11.50 -7.03 5.62
CA LEU A 160 -10.69 -8.09 6.23
C LEU A 160 -9.80 -7.54 7.35
N ILE A 161 -9.01 -6.51 7.10
CA ILE A 161 -8.11 -5.90 8.09
C ILE A 161 -8.86 -5.30 9.30
N SER A 162 -10.10 -4.81 9.08
CA SER A 162 -10.92 -4.23 10.15
C SER A 162 -11.82 -5.23 10.88
N GLY A 163 -11.73 -6.52 10.56
CA GLY A 163 -12.56 -7.57 11.16
C GLY A 163 -14.05 -7.46 10.79
N ARG A 164 -14.37 -6.86 9.64
CA ARG A 164 -15.76 -6.68 9.14
C ARG A 164 -16.09 -7.62 7.98
N MET A 165 -15.18 -8.52 7.64
CA MET A 165 -15.43 -9.53 6.63
C MET A 165 -16.43 -10.55 7.18
N HIS A 166 -17.37 -11.03 6.33
CA HIS A 166 -18.35 -12.05 6.73
C HIS A 166 -17.76 -13.46 6.77
N ILE A 167 -16.54 -13.64 6.26
CA ILE A 167 -15.79 -14.89 6.30
C ILE A 167 -14.80 -14.79 7.45
N GLU A 168 -14.92 -15.71 8.43
CA GLU A 168 -14.10 -15.69 9.66
C GLU A 168 -12.69 -16.25 9.44
N ASP A 169 -12.58 -17.28 8.58
CA ASP A 169 -11.30 -17.89 8.25
C ASP A 169 -10.51 -16.99 7.31
N GLN A 170 -9.29 -16.64 7.71
CA GLN A 170 -8.46 -15.69 6.98
C GLN A 170 -8.04 -16.20 5.60
N GLU A 171 -7.70 -17.48 5.46
CA GLU A 171 -7.29 -18.03 4.16
C GLU A 171 -8.48 -18.10 3.21
N GLN A 172 -9.67 -18.50 3.69
CA GLN A 172 -10.89 -18.46 2.88
C GLN A 172 -11.25 -17.03 2.48
N ALA A 173 -11.04 -16.05 3.35
CA ALA A 173 -11.28 -14.65 3.03
C ALA A 173 -10.29 -14.13 1.97
N LYS A 174 -9.03 -14.55 2.03
CA LYS A 174 -8.00 -14.26 1.00
C LYS A 174 -8.42 -14.82 -0.36
N ASP A 175 -8.75 -16.11 -0.41
CA ASP A 175 -9.19 -16.76 -1.64
C ASP A 175 -10.42 -16.06 -2.23
N TYR A 176 -11.42 -15.75 -1.40
CA TYR A 176 -12.62 -15.01 -1.81
C TYR A 176 -12.29 -13.65 -2.43
N ILE A 177 -11.40 -12.86 -1.81
CA ILE A 177 -11.00 -11.54 -2.33
C ILE A 177 -10.29 -11.70 -3.68
N LEU A 178 -9.35 -12.65 -3.78
CA LEU A 178 -8.57 -12.86 -5.00
C LEU A 178 -9.44 -13.35 -6.15
N GLU A 179 -10.25 -14.39 -5.93
CA GLU A 179 -11.14 -14.95 -6.94
C GLU A 179 -12.10 -13.90 -7.50
N ASN A 180 -12.76 -13.14 -6.63
CA ASN A 180 -13.72 -12.12 -7.06
C ASN A 180 -13.03 -10.92 -7.73
N THR A 181 -11.81 -10.55 -7.30
CA THR A 181 -11.02 -9.49 -7.95
C THR A 181 -10.67 -9.89 -9.39
N LEU A 182 -10.19 -11.10 -9.59
CA LEU A 182 -9.85 -11.62 -10.92
C LEU A 182 -11.09 -11.82 -11.79
N GLN A 183 -12.16 -12.34 -11.23
CA GLN A 183 -13.44 -12.47 -11.96
C GLN A 183 -13.99 -11.11 -12.41
N LEU A 184 -13.92 -10.09 -11.56
CA LEU A 184 -14.31 -8.75 -11.93
C LEU A 184 -13.46 -8.22 -13.08
N TYR A 185 -12.13 -8.40 -13.03
CA TYR A 185 -11.23 -8.04 -14.12
C TYR A 185 -11.65 -8.70 -15.44
N GLU A 186 -11.87 -10.02 -15.43
CA GLU A 186 -12.29 -10.77 -16.64
C GLU A 186 -13.61 -10.27 -17.22
N ILE A 187 -14.62 -10.02 -16.38
CA ILE A 187 -15.92 -9.48 -16.81
C ILE A 187 -15.76 -8.11 -17.49
N LEU A 188 -14.95 -7.23 -16.90
CA LEU A 188 -14.70 -5.91 -17.43
C LEU A 188 -13.92 -5.97 -18.76
N MET A 189 -12.93 -6.87 -18.84
CA MET A 189 -12.18 -7.12 -20.07
C MET A 189 -13.08 -7.59 -21.23
N GLN A 190 -13.98 -8.54 -20.97
CA GLN A 190 -14.96 -9.01 -21.98
C GLN A 190 -15.88 -7.90 -22.49
N LYS A 191 -16.11 -6.87 -21.69
CA LYS A 191 -16.95 -5.73 -22.06
C LYS A 191 -16.25 -4.75 -23.01
N VAL A 192 -14.94 -4.61 -22.91
CA VAL A 192 -14.16 -3.62 -23.68
C VAL A 192 -13.45 -4.24 -24.90
N ILE A 193 -13.12 -5.52 -24.85
CA ILE A 193 -12.60 -6.27 -26.01
C ILE A 193 -13.82 -6.75 -26.82
N LYS A 194 -14.11 -6.06 -27.91
CA LYS A 194 -15.18 -6.44 -28.87
C LYS A 194 -14.60 -7.24 -30.03
#